data_d1d85389ba14bbf327becfe8f64fc188
#
_entry.id   d1d85389ba14bbf327becfe8f64fc188
#
_cell.length_a   1.000
_cell.length_b   1.000
_cell.length_c   1.000
_cell.angle_alpha   90.00
_cell.angle_beta   90.00
_cell.angle_gamma   90.00
#
_symmetry.space_group_name_H-M   'P 1'
#
loop_
_entity.id
_entity.type
_entity.pdbx_description
1 polymer ?
#
loop_
_entity_poly.entity_id
_entity_poly.type
_entity_poly.pdbx_seq_one_letter_code
_entity_poly.pdbx_strand_id
1 'polypeptide(L)'
;CAEYGVVGVSKIIEEKVVFSNEINSGAAILKGVLPDYHLGSTLDSISLVGVFSPSKENALYIGAALASSLEVVLSEEFSLLTTTANNNPNTLFGFSPFSSKQFDIEGIYQISSDIEKKYAFTSLASLANLTGAGDGEYTSVEVFSGKSSIDLSLKDYVSRELGDDVKVLTKQDLNPALYKMLNTENFAVYLIFSLVSLIAMFNLVGSLTIMIVEKRRDLKILKSLGGEKNDINKVFFLLGVVTTFIGGAVGIILAWFIITLQNSFSLVLVPG
;
A
#
# COMPACT_ATOMS: atom_id res chain seq x y z
N CYS A 1 -0.39 -23.78 -1.59
CA CYS A 1 -0.79 -22.49 -0.92
C CYS A 1 -0.14 -22.30 0.46
N ALA A 2 0.01 -23.34 1.29
CA ALA A 2 0.65 -23.23 2.62
C ALA A 2 2.11 -22.72 2.57
N GLU A 3 2.85 -23.09 1.54
CA GLU A 3 4.26 -22.70 1.33
C GLU A 3 4.43 -21.19 1.11
N TYR A 4 3.43 -20.53 0.53
CA TYR A 4 3.40 -19.09 0.25
C TYR A 4 2.75 -18.26 1.36
N GLY A 5 2.48 -18.83 2.55
CA GLY A 5 1.91 -18.11 3.67
C GLY A 5 0.54 -17.48 3.39
N VAL A 6 -0.27 -18.14 2.55
CA VAL A 6 -1.65 -17.73 2.29
C VAL A 6 -2.46 -17.89 3.57
N VAL A 7 -3.04 -16.80 4.05
CA VAL A 7 -3.81 -16.70 5.29
C VAL A 7 -5.32 -16.80 5.03
N GLY A 8 -5.77 -16.30 3.87
CA GLY A 8 -7.18 -16.34 3.50
C GLY A 8 -7.39 -16.24 2.00
N VAL A 9 -8.52 -16.77 1.55
CA VAL A 9 -9.00 -16.66 0.17
C VAL A 9 -10.47 -16.29 0.23
N SER A 10 -10.86 -15.20 -0.43
CA SER A 10 -12.24 -14.73 -0.44
C SER A 10 -12.73 -14.55 -1.88
N LYS A 11 -13.90 -15.09 -2.16
CA LYS A 11 -14.62 -14.91 -3.44
C LYS A 11 -15.45 -13.66 -3.35
N ILE A 12 -15.42 -12.83 -4.39
CA ILE A 12 -16.01 -11.51 -4.37
C ILE A 12 -16.76 -11.22 -5.67
N ILE A 13 -17.86 -10.53 -5.54
CA ILE A 13 -18.54 -9.85 -6.65
C ILE A 13 -18.32 -8.35 -6.44
N GLU A 14 -17.85 -7.66 -7.46
CA GLU A 14 -17.71 -6.20 -7.47
C GLU A 14 -18.53 -5.62 -8.61
N GLU A 15 -19.36 -4.64 -8.31
CA GLU A 15 -20.22 -3.99 -9.29
C GLU A 15 -20.26 -2.48 -9.05
N LYS A 16 -20.27 -1.70 -10.13
CA LYS A 16 -20.48 -0.25 -10.04
C LYS A 16 -21.97 0.02 -9.88
N VAL A 17 -22.34 0.62 -8.77
CA VAL A 17 -23.73 0.92 -8.45
C VAL A 17 -23.92 2.42 -8.24
N VAL A 18 -25.11 2.88 -8.51
CA VAL A 18 -25.56 4.23 -8.15
C VAL A 18 -26.43 4.10 -6.90
N PHE A 19 -25.99 4.76 -5.86
CA PHE A 19 -26.73 4.95 -4.63
C PHE A 19 -27.67 6.12 -4.83
N SER A 20 -28.94 5.95 -4.58
CA SER A 20 -29.93 7.02 -4.72
C SER A 20 -30.94 6.97 -3.59
N ASN A 21 -31.16 8.12 -2.99
CA ASN A 21 -32.34 8.40 -2.18
C ASN A 21 -33.17 9.49 -2.88
N GLU A 22 -34.21 9.98 -2.22
CA GLU A 22 -35.13 10.99 -2.80
C GLU A 22 -34.45 12.33 -3.10
N ILE A 23 -33.27 12.62 -2.47
CA ILE A 23 -32.62 13.93 -2.48
C ILE A 23 -31.24 13.87 -3.18
N ASN A 24 -30.45 12.86 -2.88
CA ASN A 24 -29.03 12.76 -3.30
C ASN A 24 -28.76 11.47 -4.08
N SER A 25 -27.76 11.52 -4.96
CA SER A 25 -27.26 10.34 -5.65
C SER A 25 -25.73 10.33 -5.71
N GLY A 26 -25.13 9.17 -5.63
CA GLY A 26 -23.69 8.97 -5.72
C GLY A 26 -23.35 7.62 -6.33
N ALA A 27 -22.19 7.51 -6.93
CA ALA A 27 -21.72 6.26 -7.53
C ALA A 27 -20.54 5.71 -6.74
N ALA A 28 -20.56 4.41 -6.45
CA ALA A 28 -19.45 3.71 -5.84
C ALA A 28 -19.39 2.26 -6.33
N ILE A 29 -18.33 1.55 -5.95
CA ILE A 29 -18.17 0.12 -6.20
C ILE A 29 -18.73 -0.62 -5.00
N LEU A 30 -19.80 -1.39 -5.23
CA LEU A 30 -20.36 -2.28 -4.23
C LEU A 30 -19.64 -3.62 -4.27
N LYS A 31 -19.14 -4.05 -3.13
CA LYS A 31 -18.39 -5.28 -2.95
C LYS A 31 -19.20 -6.27 -2.13
N GLY A 32 -19.62 -7.34 -2.78
CA GLY A 32 -20.32 -8.45 -2.14
C GLY A 32 -19.30 -9.44 -1.58
N VAL A 33 -19.37 -9.70 -0.28
CA VAL A 33 -18.43 -10.56 0.43
C VAL A 33 -19.16 -11.66 1.21
N LEU A 34 -18.42 -12.75 1.47
CA LEU A 34 -18.90 -13.85 2.29
C LEU A 34 -18.78 -13.53 3.80
N PRO A 35 -19.53 -14.23 4.68
CA PRO A 35 -19.43 -14.03 6.13
C PRO A 35 -18.03 -14.24 6.72
N ASP A 36 -17.23 -15.10 6.10
CA ASP A 36 -15.85 -15.41 6.46
C ASP A 36 -14.80 -14.52 5.77
N TYR A 37 -15.23 -13.36 5.29
CA TYR A 37 -14.34 -12.41 4.63
C TYR A 37 -13.17 -12.05 5.53
N HIS A 38 -11.95 -12.26 5.05
CA HIS A 38 -10.73 -12.13 5.85
C HIS A 38 -10.53 -10.74 6.47
N LEU A 39 -10.96 -9.68 5.79
CA LEU A 39 -10.90 -8.31 6.30
C LEU A 39 -12.13 -7.90 7.14
N GLY A 40 -13.07 -8.81 7.41
CA GLY A 40 -14.28 -8.50 8.19
C GLY A 40 -13.95 -7.91 9.57
N SER A 41 -13.03 -8.52 10.31
CA SER A 41 -12.58 -8.02 11.61
C SER A 41 -11.85 -6.67 11.52
N THR A 42 -11.18 -6.40 10.41
CA THR A 42 -10.54 -5.09 10.16
C THR A 42 -11.62 -4.04 9.89
N LEU A 43 -12.64 -4.37 9.11
CA LEU A 43 -13.78 -3.46 8.85
C LEU A 43 -14.52 -3.13 10.14
N ASP A 44 -14.71 -4.09 11.02
CA ASP A 44 -15.31 -3.84 12.35
C ASP A 44 -14.44 -2.90 13.20
N SER A 45 -13.13 -3.06 13.17
CA SER A 45 -12.21 -2.22 13.96
C SER A 45 -12.12 -0.77 13.50
N ILE A 46 -12.44 -0.49 12.23
CA ILE A 46 -12.48 0.86 11.64
C ILE A 46 -13.90 1.40 11.53
N SER A 47 -14.89 0.70 12.09
CA SER A 47 -16.27 1.13 12.11
C SER A 47 -16.45 2.33 13.03
N LEU A 48 -17.06 3.38 12.52
CA LEU A 48 -17.50 4.54 13.32
C LEU A 48 -18.81 4.21 14.03
N VAL A 49 -19.73 3.57 13.32
CA VAL A 49 -21.08 3.26 13.77
C VAL A 49 -21.55 1.97 13.11
N GLY A 50 -22.27 1.14 13.86
CA GLY A 50 -22.78 -0.13 13.37
C GLY A 50 -21.74 -1.25 13.41
N VAL A 51 -22.10 -2.43 12.95
CA VAL A 51 -21.27 -3.63 12.90
C VAL A 51 -21.30 -4.21 11.51
N PHE A 52 -20.13 -4.59 10.97
CA PHE A 52 -20.06 -5.27 9.70
C PHE A 52 -20.65 -6.68 9.80
N SER A 53 -21.82 -6.89 9.22
CA SER A 53 -22.51 -8.17 9.25
C SER A 53 -22.90 -8.65 7.84
N PRO A 54 -21.97 -9.28 7.11
CA PRO A 54 -22.24 -9.77 5.75
C PRO A 54 -23.21 -10.96 5.70
N SER A 55 -23.61 -11.47 6.86
CA SER A 55 -24.65 -12.51 6.96
C SER A 55 -26.06 -11.95 6.84
N LYS A 56 -26.27 -10.65 7.09
CA LYS A 56 -27.59 -10.01 7.02
C LYS A 56 -27.93 -9.69 5.57
N GLU A 57 -29.11 -10.07 5.16
CA GLU A 57 -29.60 -9.80 3.82
C GLU A 57 -29.85 -8.30 3.63
N ASN A 58 -29.45 -7.76 2.47
CA ASN A 58 -29.59 -6.35 2.11
C ASN A 58 -28.91 -5.34 3.07
N ALA A 59 -28.05 -5.81 3.95
CA ALA A 59 -27.24 -4.93 4.78
C ALA A 59 -26.18 -4.21 3.94
N LEU A 60 -26.06 -2.89 4.13
CA LEU A 60 -25.12 -2.05 3.44
C LEU A 60 -24.13 -1.44 4.46
N TYR A 61 -22.86 -1.49 4.13
CA TYR A 61 -21.76 -0.94 4.90
C TYR A 61 -20.99 0.06 4.05
N ILE A 62 -21.05 1.35 4.39
CA ILE A 62 -20.55 2.43 3.54
C ILE A 62 -19.45 3.22 4.22
N GLY A 63 -18.57 3.85 3.42
CA GLY A 63 -17.55 4.76 3.93
C GLY A 63 -18.13 6.09 4.41
N ALA A 64 -17.53 6.68 5.45
CA ALA A 64 -17.97 7.94 6.04
C ALA A 64 -18.03 9.10 5.04
N ALA A 65 -17.08 9.16 4.10
CA ALA A 65 -17.09 10.19 3.07
C ALA A 65 -18.22 10.01 2.03
N LEU A 66 -18.60 8.76 1.71
CA LEU A 66 -19.76 8.47 0.86
C LEU A 66 -21.06 8.79 1.61
N ALA A 67 -21.18 8.37 2.88
CA ALA A 67 -22.30 8.68 3.74
C ALA A 67 -22.56 10.19 3.86
N SER A 68 -21.47 10.95 4.09
CA SER A 68 -21.53 12.42 4.16
C SER A 68 -21.98 13.06 2.84
N SER A 69 -21.52 12.52 1.69
CA SER A 69 -21.89 13.06 0.37
C SER A 69 -23.36 12.77 0.00
N LEU A 70 -23.93 11.72 0.58
CA LEU A 70 -25.33 11.32 0.39
C LEU A 70 -26.24 11.87 1.49
N GLU A 71 -25.70 12.54 2.50
CA GLU A 71 -26.39 13.08 3.68
C GLU A 71 -27.20 12.01 4.44
N VAL A 72 -26.59 10.84 4.63
CA VAL A 72 -27.26 9.63 5.13
C VAL A 72 -27.06 9.42 6.61
N VAL A 73 -28.07 8.84 7.26
CA VAL A 73 -28.05 8.39 8.64
C VAL A 73 -28.24 6.86 8.69
N LEU A 74 -27.80 6.23 9.79
CA LEU A 74 -28.03 4.80 10.03
C LEU A 74 -29.49 4.42 9.95
N SER A 75 -29.74 3.21 9.44
CA SER A 75 -31.07 2.63 9.26
C SER A 75 -31.93 3.32 8.20
N GLU A 76 -31.32 4.15 7.35
CA GLU A 76 -32.01 4.71 6.20
C GLU A 76 -31.99 3.71 5.03
N GLU A 77 -33.14 3.56 4.37
CA GLU A 77 -33.26 2.71 3.19
C GLU A 77 -32.71 3.41 1.94
N PHE A 78 -31.82 2.74 1.24
CA PHE A 78 -31.24 3.22 -0.01
C PHE A 78 -31.59 2.34 -1.19
N SER A 79 -32.03 2.96 -2.27
CA SER A 79 -32.17 2.27 -3.54
C SER A 79 -30.81 2.20 -4.25
N LEU A 80 -30.34 0.98 -4.46
CA LEU A 80 -29.17 0.73 -5.29
C LEU A 80 -29.62 0.40 -6.72
N LEU A 81 -29.08 1.16 -7.67
CA LEU A 81 -29.32 0.99 -9.09
C LEU A 81 -28.07 0.42 -9.74
N THR A 82 -28.17 -0.69 -10.40
CA THR A 82 -27.12 -1.22 -11.27
C THR A 82 -27.62 -1.46 -12.68
N THR A 83 -26.75 -1.32 -13.64
CA THR A 83 -27.02 -1.75 -15.02
C THR A 83 -26.78 -3.25 -15.09
N THR A 84 -27.83 -4.03 -14.93
CA THR A 84 -27.72 -5.47 -15.16
C THR A 84 -27.55 -5.70 -16.65
N ALA A 85 -26.52 -6.40 -17.05
CA ALA A 85 -26.40 -6.97 -18.38
C ALA A 85 -27.36 -8.16 -18.51
N ASN A 86 -28.64 -7.89 -18.38
CA ASN A 86 -29.66 -8.91 -18.64
C ASN A 86 -29.76 -9.04 -20.17
N ASN A 87 -29.06 -10.04 -20.72
CA ASN A 87 -29.18 -10.50 -22.10
C ASN A 87 -30.57 -11.10 -22.33
N ASN A 88 -31.65 -10.38 -22.01
CA ASN A 88 -32.99 -10.76 -22.38
C ASN A 88 -33.26 -10.20 -23.78
N PRO A 89 -33.25 -11.03 -24.85
CA PRO A 89 -33.42 -10.56 -26.23
C PRO A 89 -34.85 -10.04 -26.53
N ASN A 90 -35.72 -9.99 -25.55
CA ASN A 90 -37.13 -9.63 -25.72
C ASN A 90 -37.48 -8.19 -25.33
N THR A 91 -36.51 -7.32 -25.05
CA THR A 91 -36.82 -5.89 -24.86
C THR A 91 -36.85 -5.15 -26.19
N LEU A 92 -38.03 -5.01 -26.76
CA LEU A 92 -38.31 -4.37 -28.05
C LEU A 92 -37.92 -2.87 -28.15
N PHE A 93 -37.34 -2.25 -27.12
CA PHE A 93 -37.02 -0.81 -27.08
C PHE A 93 -35.68 -0.47 -26.41
N GLY A 94 -34.68 -1.31 -26.49
CA GLY A 94 -33.29 -0.87 -26.23
C GLY A 94 -33.00 -0.21 -24.85
N PHE A 95 -33.85 -0.30 -23.88
CA PHE A 95 -33.62 0.13 -22.51
C PHE A 95 -32.93 -1.01 -21.79
N SER A 96 -31.65 -0.79 -21.41
CA SER A 96 -30.98 -1.68 -20.44
C SER A 96 -31.83 -1.72 -19.18
N PRO A 97 -32.29 -2.87 -18.73
CA PRO A 97 -33.07 -2.93 -17.51
C PRO A 97 -32.15 -2.58 -16.35
N PHE A 98 -32.40 -1.44 -15.73
CA PHE A 98 -31.80 -1.14 -14.45
C PHE A 98 -32.41 -2.08 -13.42
N SER A 99 -31.60 -2.84 -12.73
CA SER A 99 -32.04 -3.54 -11.53
C SER A 99 -31.93 -2.57 -10.36
N SER A 100 -33.01 -2.43 -9.61
CA SER A 100 -33.05 -1.62 -8.40
C SER A 100 -33.46 -2.50 -7.22
N LYS A 101 -32.72 -2.36 -6.12
CA LYS A 101 -33.04 -3.05 -4.86
C LYS A 101 -32.78 -2.12 -3.69
N GLN A 102 -33.62 -2.23 -2.66
CA GLN A 102 -33.48 -1.48 -1.42
C GLN A 102 -32.47 -2.19 -0.49
N PHE A 103 -31.62 -1.40 0.14
CA PHE A 103 -30.62 -1.82 1.11
C PHE A 103 -30.70 -0.91 2.34
N ASP A 104 -30.46 -1.49 3.51
CA ASP A 104 -30.41 -0.80 4.80
C ASP A 104 -28.98 -0.50 5.19
N ILE A 105 -28.68 0.74 5.57
CA ILE A 105 -27.37 1.10 6.07
C ILE A 105 -27.21 0.61 7.51
N GLU A 106 -26.40 -0.43 7.68
CA GLU A 106 -26.12 -1.08 8.96
C GLU A 106 -24.82 -0.59 9.62
N GLY A 107 -23.94 0.03 8.85
CA GLY A 107 -22.70 0.56 9.39
C GLY A 107 -21.99 1.54 8.48
N ILE A 108 -21.18 2.38 9.14
CA ILE A 108 -20.33 3.38 8.49
C ILE A 108 -18.91 3.17 8.97
N TYR A 109 -17.98 3.00 8.04
CA TYR A 109 -16.55 2.84 8.32
C TYR A 109 -15.74 4.06 7.92
N GLN A 110 -14.58 4.25 8.60
CA GLN A 110 -13.64 5.34 8.31
C GLN A 110 -12.22 4.80 8.18
N ILE A 111 -11.57 5.13 7.06
CA ILE A 111 -10.18 4.75 6.81
C ILE A 111 -9.41 5.86 6.08
N SER A 112 -9.87 6.23 4.89
CA SER A 112 -9.29 7.26 4.02
C SER A 112 -10.37 7.74 3.08
N SER A 113 -10.47 9.04 2.88
CA SER A 113 -11.54 9.67 2.09
C SER A 113 -11.65 9.11 0.65
N ASP A 114 -10.54 8.70 0.05
CA ASP A 114 -10.53 8.14 -1.30
C ASP A 114 -11.14 6.74 -1.36
N ILE A 115 -10.87 5.90 -0.34
CA ILE A 115 -11.43 4.56 -0.21
C ILE A 115 -12.89 4.64 0.20
N GLU A 116 -13.21 5.51 1.16
CA GLU A 116 -14.56 5.72 1.70
C GLU A 116 -15.56 6.20 0.65
N LYS A 117 -15.13 6.99 -0.34
CA LYS A 117 -15.98 7.42 -1.47
C LYS A 117 -16.13 6.36 -2.54
N LYS A 118 -15.17 5.44 -2.63
CA LYS A 118 -15.05 4.51 -3.75
C LYS A 118 -15.73 3.17 -3.49
N TYR A 119 -15.72 2.69 -2.24
CA TYR A 119 -16.19 1.35 -1.91
C TYR A 119 -17.33 1.35 -0.90
N ALA A 120 -18.25 0.39 -1.09
CA ALA A 120 -19.24 -0.01 -0.12
C ALA A 120 -19.28 -1.54 -0.07
N PHE A 121 -19.75 -2.11 1.03
CA PHE A 121 -19.78 -3.56 1.24
C PHE A 121 -21.18 -4.05 1.53
N THR A 122 -21.48 -5.26 1.07
CA THR A 122 -22.73 -5.96 1.35
C THR A 122 -22.49 -7.48 1.38
N SER A 123 -23.52 -8.26 1.64
CA SER A 123 -23.42 -9.72 1.50
C SER A 123 -23.28 -10.14 0.04
N LEU A 124 -22.51 -11.21 -0.20
CA LEU A 124 -22.35 -11.77 -1.54
C LEU A 124 -23.70 -12.14 -2.16
N ALA A 125 -24.62 -12.74 -1.37
CA ALA A 125 -25.94 -13.13 -1.81
C ALA A 125 -26.80 -11.92 -2.23
N SER A 126 -26.75 -10.83 -1.46
CA SER A 126 -27.51 -9.62 -1.80
C SER A 126 -27.04 -8.97 -3.09
N LEU A 127 -25.71 -8.95 -3.32
CA LEU A 127 -25.18 -8.41 -4.56
C LEU A 127 -25.42 -9.33 -5.76
N ALA A 128 -25.29 -10.66 -5.60
CA ALA A 128 -25.64 -11.62 -6.64
C ALA A 128 -27.12 -11.47 -7.07
N ASN A 129 -28.01 -11.31 -6.11
CA ASN A 129 -29.43 -11.06 -6.39
C ASN A 129 -29.68 -9.71 -7.10
N LEU A 130 -28.91 -8.68 -6.80
CA LEU A 130 -29.02 -7.37 -7.45
C LEU A 130 -28.51 -7.41 -8.90
N THR A 131 -27.39 -8.09 -9.13
CA THR A 131 -26.75 -8.17 -10.45
C THR A 131 -27.32 -9.27 -11.33
N GLY A 132 -28.03 -10.23 -10.75
CA GLY A 132 -28.52 -11.42 -11.46
C GLY A 132 -27.37 -12.43 -11.74
N ALA A 133 -26.26 -12.33 -11.01
CA ALA A 133 -25.14 -13.27 -11.12
C ALA A 133 -25.60 -14.69 -10.74
N GLY A 134 -25.23 -15.66 -11.56
CA GLY A 134 -25.54 -17.08 -11.33
C GLY A 134 -24.71 -17.67 -10.18
N ASP A 135 -25.15 -18.83 -9.69
CA ASP A 135 -24.39 -19.58 -8.70
C ASP A 135 -22.98 -19.89 -9.23
N GLY A 136 -21.96 -19.43 -8.52
CA GLY A 136 -20.56 -19.66 -8.88
C GLY A 136 -19.91 -18.60 -9.77
N GLU A 137 -20.64 -17.56 -10.15
CA GLU A 137 -20.11 -16.40 -10.86
C GLU A 137 -19.51 -15.39 -9.87
N TYR A 138 -18.21 -15.14 -10.02
CA TYR A 138 -17.48 -14.17 -9.20
C TYR A 138 -16.70 -13.22 -10.08
N THR A 139 -16.63 -11.95 -9.70
CA THR A 139 -15.83 -10.96 -10.43
C THR A 139 -14.35 -11.13 -10.15
N SER A 140 -14.00 -11.47 -8.92
CA SER A 140 -12.61 -11.64 -8.48
C SER A 140 -12.48 -12.61 -7.30
N VAL A 141 -11.26 -13.07 -7.12
CA VAL A 141 -10.85 -13.85 -5.95
C VAL A 141 -9.70 -13.12 -5.28
N GLU A 142 -9.88 -12.71 -4.03
CA GLU A 142 -8.82 -12.11 -3.23
C GLU A 142 -8.07 -13.18 -2.45
N VAL A 143 -6.74 -13.12 -2.56
CA VAL A 143 -5.83 -14.00 -1.83
C VAL A 143 -5.02 -13.15 -0.86
N PHE A 144 -5.13 -13.48 0.42
CA PHE A 144 -4.43 -12.76 1.49
C PHE A 144 -3.18 -13.52 1.91
N SER A 145 -2.03 -12.86 1.84
CA SER A 145 -0.74 -13.38 2.29
C SER A 145 -0.31 -12.67 3.57
N GLY A 146 0.18 -13.43 4.54
CA GLY A 146 0.70 -12.89 5.79
C GLY A 146 2.08 -12.20 5.66
N LYS A 147 2.70 -12.24 4.47
CA LYS A 147 4.03 -11.67 4.22
C LYS A 147 4.03 -10.82 2.95
N SER A 148 4.31 -9.54 3.07
CA SER A 148 4.40 -8.60 1.93
C SER A 148 5.45 -8.95 0.87
N SER A 149 6.49 -9.71 1.21
CA SER A 149 7.59 -10.05 0.30
C SER A 149 7.25 -11.18 -0.69
N ILE A 150 6.10 -11.82 -0.54
CA ILE A 150 5.70 -13.01 -1.32
C ILE A 150 4.81 -12.63 -2.51
N ASP A 151 4.30 -11.42 -2.58
CA ASP A 151 3.31 -10.99 -3.57
C ASP A 151 3.74 -11.25 -5.03
N LEU A 152 5.01 -11.02 -5.37
CA LEU A 152 5.51 -11.24 -6.74
C LEU A 152 5.71 -12.73 -7.07
N SER A 153 6.25 -13.51 -6.14
CA SER A 153 6.46 -14.94 -6.35
C SER A 153 5.14 -15.71 -6.37
N LEU A 154 4.16 -15.30 -5.58
CA LEU A 154 2.81 -15.84 -5.59
C LEU A 154 2.09 -15.46 -6.89
N LYS A 155 2.23 -14.23 -7.38
CA LYS A 155 1.71 -13.80 -8.67
C LYS A 155 2.22 -14.69 -9.80
N ASP A 156 3.54 -14.89 -9.87
CA ASP A 156 4.16 -15.73 -10.92
C ASP A 156 3.71 -17.19 -10.84
N TYR A 157 3.56 -17.72 -9.64
CA TYR A 157 3.05 -19.07 -9.44
C TYR A 157 1.60 -19.20 -9.91
N VAL A 158 0.72 -18.33 -9.43
CA VAL A 158 -0.72 -18.35 -9.75
C VAL A 158 -0.95 -18.11 -11.26
N SER A 159 -0.20 -17.19 -11.87
CA SER A 159 -0.30 -16.92 -13.32
C SER A 159 0.11 -18.13 -14.17
N ARG A 160 1.09 -18.91 -13.73
CA ARG A 160 1.50 -20.14 -14.44
C ARG A 160 0.47 -21.26 -14.33
N GLU A 161 -0.16 -21.40 -13.15
CA GLU A 161 -1.14 -22.46 -12.90
C GLU A 161 -2.49 -22.18 -13.56
N LEU A 162 -2.93 -20.91 -13.57
CA LEU A 162 -4.26 -20.54 -14.10
C LEU A 162 -4.24 -20.16 -15.59
N GLY A 163 -3.05 -19.99 -16.19
CA GLY A 163 -2.91 -19.58 -17.59
C GLY A 163 -3.34 -18.11 -17.84
N ASP A 164 -3.52 -17.80 -19.13
CA ASP A 164 -3.80 -16.42 -19.59
C ASP A 164 -5.26 -15.99 -19.44
N ASP A 165 -6.15 -16.90 -19.05
CA ASP A 165 -7.58 -16.59 -18.90
C ASP A 165 -7.88 -15.78 -17.63
N VAL A 166 -6.95 -15.73 -16.67
CA VAL A 166 -7.12 -15.05 -15.40
C VAL A 166 -6.04 -13.98 -15.21
N LYS A 167 -6.48 -12.74 -14.99
CA LYS A 167 -5.55 -11.64 -14.71
C LYS A 167 -5.21 -11.60 -13.23
N VAL A 168 -3.96 -11.90 -12.88
CA VAL A 168 -3.45 -11.84 -11.51
C VAL A 168 -2.87 -10.46 -11.24
N LEU A 169 -3.43 -9.75 -10.25
CA LEU A 169 -3.04 -8.40 -9.86
C LEU A 169 -2.51 -8.39 -8.42
N THR A 170 -1.38 -7.72 -8.22
CA THR A 170 -0.86 -7.43 -6.88
C THR A 170 -1.42 -6.12 -6.33
N LYS A 171 -1.21 -5.84 -5.04
CA LYS A 171 -1.53 -4.53 -4.45
C LYS A 171 -0.88 -3.37 -5.20
N GLN A 172 0.31 -3.59 -5.76
CA GLN A 172 1.02 -2.59 -6.58
C GLN A 172 0.32 -2.34 -7.90
N ASP A 173 -0.17 -3.40 -8.55
CA ASP A 173 -0.92 -3.32 -9.81
C ASP A 173 -2.28 -2.63 -9.63
N LEU A 174 -2.90 -2.78 -8.45
CA LEU A 174 -4.18 -2.15 -8.12
C LEU A 174 -4.05 -0.65 -7.83
N ASN A 175 -2.89 -0.21 -7.31
CA ASN A 175 -2.64 1.18 -6.96
C ASN A 175 -1.33 1.71 -7.57
N PRO A 176 -1.19 1.73 -8.91
CA PRO A 176 0.06 2.07 -9.58
C PRO A 176 0.50 3.51 -9.31
N ALA A 177 -0.44 4.44 -9.15
CA ALA A 177 -0.14 5.84 -8.86
C ALA A 177 0.52 6.01 -7.49
N LEU A 178 0.01 5.34 -6.47
CA LEU A 178 0.56 5.37 -5.11
C LEU A 178 1.97 4.78 -5.08
N TYR A 179 2.17 3.62 -5.67
CA TYR A 179 3.50 2.98 -5.70
C TYR A 179 4.50 3.76 -6.55
N LYS A 180 4.06 4.40 -7.63
CA LYS A 180 4.91 5.30 -8.41
C LYS A 180 5.35 6.51 -7.59
N MET A 181 4.45 7.09 -6.79
CA MET A 181 4.75 8.19 -5.87
C MET A 181 5.79 7.76 -4.83
N LEU A 182 5.57 6.62 -4.15
CA LEU A 182 6.52 6.07 -3.16
C LEU A 182 7.90 5.79 -3.77
N ASN A 183 7.96 5.24 -4.98
CA ASN A 183 9.22 4.99 -5.66
C ASN A 183 9.94 6.29 -6.03
N THR A 184 9.20 7.33 -6.42
CA THR A 184 9.77 8.66 -6.73
C THR A 184 10.32 9.31 -5.46
N GLU A 185 9.63 9.19 -4.34
CA GLU A 185 10.09 9.67 -3.04
C GLU A 185 11.39 8.97 -2.63
N ASN A 186 11.43 7.64 -2.70
CA ASN A 186 12.64 6.86 -2.43
C ASN A 186 13.81 7.29 -3.34
N PHE A 187 13.54 7.51 -4.63
CA PHE A 187 14.57 7.99 -5.57
C PHE A 187 15.12 9.35 -5.16
N ALA A 188 14.27 10.29 -4.76
CA ALA A 188 14.69 11.60 -4.28
C ALA A 188 15.58 11.49 -3.02
N VAL A 189 15.21 10.63 -2.07
CA VAL A 189 16.01 10.35 -0.88
C VAL A 189 17.38 9.79 -1.24
N TYR A 190 17.45 8.82 -2.15
CA TYR A 190 18.74 8.27 -2.62
C TYR A 190 19.60 9.31 -3.33
N LEU A 191 19.01 10.21 -4.10
CA LEU A 191 19.73 11.29 -4.79
C LEU A 191 20.34 12.27 -3.78
N ILE A 192 19.55 12.70 -2.78
CA ILE A 192 20.03 13.58 -1.70
C ILE A 192 21.17 12.90 -0.92
N PHE A 193 20.98 11.62 -0.56
CA PHE A 193 22.00 10.87 0.18
C PHE A 193 23.29 10.71 -0.62
N SER A 194 23.18 10.47 -1.93
CA SER A 194 24.32 10.39 -2.84
C SER A 194 25.09 11.73 -2.89
N LEU A 195 24.36 12.86 -2.96
CA LEU A 195 24.96 14.19 -2.97
C LEU A 195 25.72 14.48 -1.67
N VAL A 196 25.10 14.20 -0.52
CA VAL A 196 25.72 14.36 0.80
C VAL A 196 26.96 13.49 0.92
N SER A 197 26.90 12.24 0.45
CA SER A 197 28.05 11.33 0.44
C SER A 197 29.21 11.85 -0.41
N LEU A 198 28.88 12.43 -1.58
CA LEU A 198 29.87 13.03 -2.47
C LEU A 198 30.58 14.23 -1.81
N ILE A 199 29.83 15.10 -1.14
CA ILE A 199 30.40 16.24 -0.39
C ILE A 199 31.33 15.74 0.73
N ALA A 200 30.89 14.72 1.48
CA ALA A 200 31.72 14.12 2.53
C ALA A 200 33.01 13.53 1.97
N MET A 201 32.96 12.89 0.79
CA MET A 201 34.16 12.36 0.12
C MET A 201 35.11 13.48 -0.28
N PHE A 202 34.65 14.61 -0.83
CA PHE A 202 35.51 15.75 -1.15
C PHE A 202 36.17 16.35 0.10
N ASN A 203 35.43 16.46 1.20
CA ASN A 203 35.98 16.95 2.47
C ASN A 203 37.09 16.02 2.99
N LEU A 204 36.90 14.71 2.89
CA LEU A 204 37.92 13.71 3.30
C LEU A 204 39.17 13.83 2.44
N VAL A 205 39.02 13.92 1.11
CA VAL A 205 40.18 14.09 0.19
C VAL A 205 40.92 15.40 0.47
N GLY A 206 40.17 16.49 0.71
CA GLY A 206 40.75 17.78 1.08
C GLY A 206 41.57 17.71 2.36
N SER A 207 41.02 17.13 3.42
CA SER A 207 41.69 16.94 4.71
C SER A 207 42.96 16.09 4.60
N LEU A 208 42.91 14.96 3.88
CA LEU A 208 44.07 14.13 3.63
C LEU A 208 45.15 14.88 2.82
N THR A 209 44.76 15.68 1.84
CA THR A 209 45.67 16.46 1.03
C THR A 209 46.44 17.49 1.87
N ILE A 210 45.70 18.21 2.74
CA ILE A 210 46.32 19.18 3.67
C ILE A 210 47.30 18.47 4.58
N MET A 211 46.93 17.34 5.18
CA MET A 211 47.81 16.56 6.05
C MET A 211 49.07 16.09 5.34
N ILE A 212 48.99 15.64 4.09
CA ILE A 212 50.14 15.25 3.28
C ILE A 212 51.06 16.45 3.05
N VAL A 213 50.52 17.63 2.78
CA VAL A 213 51.31 18.85 2.57
C VAL A 213 52.01 19.29 3.84
N GLU A 214 51.36 19.28 4.98
CA GLU A 214 51.94 19.61 6.28
C GLU A 214 53.07 18.65 6.67
N LYS A 215 52.91 17.37 6.39
CA LYS A 215 53.87 16.31 6.71
C LYS A 215 54.96 16.12 5.65
N ARG A 216 55.01 16.95 4.61
CA ARG A 216 56.00 16.81 3.52
C ARG A 216 57.45 16.78 4.00
N ARG A 217 57.81 17.55 5.03
CA ARG A 217 59.16 17.59 5.59
C ARG A 217 59.52 16.26 6.27
N ASP A 218 58.60 15.74 7.07
CA ASP A 218 58.77 14.46 7.80
C ASP A 218 58.89 13.31 6.79
N LEU A 219 58.09 13.34 5.71
CA LEU A 219 58.13 12.36 4.63
C LEU A 219 59.44 12.38 3.85
N LYS A 220 60.07 13.57 3.65
CA LYS A 220 61.40 13.68 3.02
C LYS A 220 62.46 13.05 3.89
N ILE A 221 62.42 13.27 5.22
CA ILE A 221 63.36 12.67 6.19
C ILE A 221 63.21 11.14 6.15
N LEU A 222 61.97 10.62 6.19
CA LEU A 222 61.71 9.19 6.15
C LEU A 222 62.29 8.54 4.87
N LYS A 223 62.13 9.23 3.73
CA LYS A 223 62.66 8.78 2.44
C LYS A 223 64.17 8.77 2.42
N SER A 224 64.83 9.75 3.07
CA SER A 224 66.26 9.82 3.17
C SER A 224 66.85 8.72 4.07
N LEU A 225 66.10 8.20 5.01
CA LEU A 225 66.37 7.06 5.86
C LEU A 225 66.16 5.70 5.22
N GLY A 226 65.73 5.66 3.91
CA GLY A 226 65.52 4.43 3.16
C GLY A 226 64.07 3.96 3.13
N GLY A 227 63.12 4.76 3.58
CA GLY A 227 61.68 4.42 3.50
C GLY A 227 61.20 4.30 2.06
N GLU A 228 60.54 3.19 1.73
CA GLU A 228 59.94 2.97 0.42
C GLU A 228 58.69 3.82 0.20
N LYS A 229 58.49 4.27 -1.04
CA LYS A 229 57.30 5.04 -1.43
C LYS A 229 55.99 4.29 -1.13
N ASN A 230 56.03 2.97 -1.24
CA ASN A 230 54.89 2.10 -0.98
C ASN A 230 54.47 2.10 0.50
N ASP A 231 55.42 2.19 1.42
CA ASP A 231 55.11 2.19 2.85
C ASP A 231 54.50 3.52 3.27
N ILE A 232 54.94 4.61 2.68
CA ILE A 232 54.36 5.93 2.88
C ILE A 232 52.91 5.94 2.40
N ASN A 233 52.62 5.40 1.22
CA ASN A 233 51.28 5.31 0.69
C ASN A 233 50.37 4.43 1.56
N LYS A 234 50.89 3.31 2.09
CA LYS A 234 50.13 2.44 3.01
C LYS A 234 49.71 3.16 4.28
N VAL A 235 50.58 4.00 4.86
CA VAL A 235 50.27 4.78 6.07
C VAL A 235 49.08 5.72 5.81
N PHE A 236 49.12 6.49 4.71
CA PHE A 236 48.01 7.40 4.39
C PHE A 236 46.73 6.67 4.02
N PHE A 237 46.82 5.55 3.31
CA PHE A 237 45.66 4.69 3.02
C PHE A 237 45.04 4.14 4.33
N LEU A 238 45.87 3.61 5.22
CA LEU A 238 45.41 3.09 6.51
C LEU A 238 44.79 4.19 7.36
N LEU A 239 45.36 5.39 7.36
CA LEU A 239 44.80 6.53 8.06
C LEU A 239 43.41 6.88 7.54
N GLY A 240 43.23 6.92 6.21
CA GLY A 240 41.92 7.14 5.60
C GLY A 240 40.91 6.06 5.98
N VAL A 241 41.28 4.80 5.94
CA VAL A 241 40.44 3.66 6.34
C VAL A 241 40.03 3.78 7.81
N VAL A 242 41.00 4.02 8.72
CA VAL A 242 40.70 4.13 10.16
C VAL A 242 39.79 5.32 10.44
N THR A 243 40.03 6.47 9.83
CA THR A 243 39.18 7.66 10.00
C THR A 243 37.75 7.40 9.51
N THR A 244 37.63 6.77 8.36
CA THR A 244 36.29 6.41 7.80
C THR A 244 35.56 5.40 8.70
N PHE A 245 36.30 4.42 9.23
CA PHE A 245 35.70 3.40 10.11
C PHE A 245 35.19 3.99 11.43
N ILE A 246 36.04 4.84 12.06
CA ILE A 246 35.64 5.53 13.29
C ILE A 246 34.45 6.47 13.05
N GLY A 247 34.53 7.29 12.00
CA GLY A 247 33.44 8.19 11.64
C GLY A 247 32.14 7.44 11.33
N GLY A 248 32.20 6.32 10.59
CA GLY A 248 31.07 5.45 10.31
C GLY A 248 30.48 4.84 11.58
N ALA A 249 31.30 4.34 12.48
CA ALA A 249 30.82 3.78 13.75
C ALA A 249 30.11 4.82 14.62
N VAL A 250 30.67 6.02 14.73
CA VAL A 250 30.05 7.15 15.45
C VAL A 250 28.73 7.55 14.79
N GLY A 251 28.70 7.61 13.44
CA GLY A 251 27.48 7.91 12.68
C GLY A 251 26.36 6.89 12.93
N ILE A 252 26.67 5.60 12.95
CA ILE A 252 25.70 4.53 13.24
C ILE A 252 25.17 4.65 14.68
N ILE A 253 26.03 4.90 15.66
CA ILE A 253 25.61 5.07 17.06
C ILE A 253 24.69 6.26 17.21
N LEU A 254 25.01 7.40 16.59
CA LEU A 254 24.15 8.58 16.60
C LEU A 254 22.79 8.34 15.93
N ALA A 255 22.79 7.67 14.77
CA ALA A 255 21.57 7.32 14.08
C ALA A 255 20.67 6.41 14.95
N TRP A 256 21.26 5.38 15.56
CA TRP A 256 20.54 4.49 16.47
C TRP A 256 19.97 5.24 17.69
N PHE A 257 20.74 6.15 18.27
CA PHE A 257 20.28 7.00 19.37
C PHE A 257 19.08 7.87 18.99
N ILE A 258 19.13 8.53 17.80
CA ILE A 258 18.05 9.37 17.29
C ILE A 258 16.79 8.54 17.05
N ILE A 259 16.91 7.34 16.44
CA ILE A 259 15.78 6.43 16.20
C ILE A 259 15.14 6.01 17.52
N THR A 260 15.96 5.66 18.52
CA THR A 260 15.44 5.26 19.84
C THR A 260 14.73 6.42 20.53
N LEU A 261 15.27 7.63 20.42
CA LEU A 261 14.65 8.85 20.96
C LEU A 261 13.30 9.12 20.28
N GLN A 262 13.26 9.00 18.96
CA GLN A 262 12.02 9.15 18.16
C GLN A 262 10.95 8.15 18.61
N ASN A 263 11.29 6.88 18.78
CA ASN A 263 10.37 5.84 19.21
C ASN A 263 9.85 6.05 20.65
N SER A 264 10.68 6.63 21.52
CA SER A 264 10.30 6.88 22.92
C SER A 264 9.46 8.13 23.11
N PHE A 265 9.71 9.17 22.33
CA PHE A 265 9.09 10.49 22.54
C PHE A 265 8.14 10.90 21.40
N SER A 266 8.00 10.09 20.34
CA SER A 266 7.13 10.39 19.18
C SER A 266 7.25 11.85 18.71
N LEU A 267 8.49 12.35 18.59
CA LEU A 267 8.79 13.76 18.29
C LEU A 267 8.26 14.22 16.94
N VAL A 268 8.16 13.31 15.98
CA VAL A 268 7.54 13.53 14.67
C VAL A 268 6.27 12.69 14.63
N LEU A 269 5.13 13.35 14.79
CA LEU A 269 3.82 12.76 14.52
C LEU A 269 3.70 12.58 13.01
N VAL A 270 3.75 11.34 12.54
CA VAL A 270 3.34 11.02 11.18
C VAL A 270 1.82 10.97 11.22
N PRO A 271 1.10 11.89 10.54
CA PRO A 271 -0.34 11.79 10.43
C PRO A 271 -0.66 10.49 9.69
N GLY A 272 -1.36 9.57 10.38
CA GLY A 272 -1.85 8.31 9.84
C GLY A 272 -3.02 8.49 8.89
#